data_6b5c530d4968afa6b981394424d4c611
#
_entry.id   6b5c530d4968afa6b981394424d4c611
#
_cell.length_a   1.000
_cell.length_b   1.000
_cell.length_c   1.000
_cell.angle_alpha   90.00
_cell.angle_beta   90.00
_cell.angle_gamma   90.00
#
_symmetry.space_group_name_H-M   'P 1'
#
loop_
_entity.id
_entity.type
_entity.pdbx_description
1 polymer ?
#
loop_
_entity_poly.entity_id
_entity_poly.type
_entity_poly.pdbx_seq_one_letter_code
_entity_poly.pdbx_strand_id
1 'polypeptide(L)'
;MNIVFLGPPGSGKGTHAARLAANCGIPHISTGDMLREAMRNGTPLGLKAKRYIESGALVPDDVIIEIVKDRLQQPDCKKGFVLDGFPRTVMQAEALDSLVKIDKVINIQVPFDKLMDRITHRWICEKCGASYRIEDPEKTELICEKCGGKLYQREDDKPETFSNRLKVYEAQTQPLIEYYKKRGVLINISSDQPIEGTFADICKALGSDVL
;
A
#
# COMPACT_ATOMS: atom_id res chain seq x y z
N MET A 1 -7.32 16.67 -2.15
CA MET A 1 -7.98 15.44 -2.62
C MET A 1 -7.55 14.26 -1.76
N ASN A 2 -8.50 13.47 -1.24
CA ASN A 2 -8.26 12.32 -0.37
C ASN A 2 -8.45 11.04 -1.18
N ILE A 3 -7.37 10.31 -1.39
CA ILE A 3 -7.32 9.14 -2.27
C ILE A 3 -6.96 7.89 -1.46
N VAL A 4 -7.64 6.78 -1.77
CA VAL A 4 -7.33 5.45 -1.22
C VAL A 4 -6.87 4.55 -2.35
N PHE A 5 -5.81 3.77 -2.12
CA PHE A 5 -5.38 2.69 -3.01
C PHE A 5 -5.83 1.33 -2.48
N LEU A 6 -6.54 0.58 -3.30
CA LEU A 6 -6.92 -0.81 -3.10
C LEU A 6 -6.22 -1.73 -4.11
N GLY A 7 -6.19 -3.01 -3.81
CA GLY A 7 -5.66 -4.07 -4.66
C GLY A 7 -4.88 -5.12 -3.84
N PRO A 8 -4.64 -6.30 -4.40
CA PRO A 8 -3.97 -7.39 -3.70
C PRO A 8 -2.51 -7.05 -3.32
N PRO A 9 -1.91 -7.76 -2.36
CA PRO A 9 -0.48 -7.65 -2.12
C PRO A 9 0.29 -7.98 -3.40
N GLY A 10 1.38 -7.26 -3.68
CA GLY A 10 2.13 -7.42 -4.94
C GLY A 10 1.59 -6.66 -6.15
N SER A 11 0.42 -6.00 -6.06
CA SER A 11 -0.17 -5.28 -7.20
C SER A 11 0.54 -3.98 -7.60
N GLY A 12 1.47 -3.47 -6.81
CA GLY A 12 2.16 -2.21 -7.08
C GLY A 12 1.53 -0.96 -6.47
N LYS A 13 0.51 -1.11 -5.60
CA LYS A 13 -0.16 0.01 -4.91
C LYS A 13 0.81 1.05 -4.36
N GLY A 14 1.75 0.62 -3.52
CA GLY A 14 2.68 1.53 -2.85
C GLY A 14 3.52 2.34 -3.82
N THR A 15 3.96 1.75 -4.94
CA THR A 15 4.73 2.44 -5.98
C THR A 15 3.92 3.54 -6.62
N HIS A 16 2.68 3.25 -7.02
CA HIS A 16 1.81 4.23 -7.67
C HIS A 16 1.29 5.27 -6.67
N ALA A 17 0.97 4.86 -5.44
CA ALA A 17 0.53 5.77 -4.37
C ALA A 17 1.61 6.80 -4.00
N ALA A 18 2.86 6.36 -3.83
CA ALA A 18 3.97 7.25 -3.54
C ALA A 18 4.24 8.24 -4.69
N ARG A 19 4.20 7.75 -5.94
CA ARG A 19 4.39 8.59 -7.12
C ARG A 19 3.26 9.61 -7.28
N LEU A 20 2.02 9.19 -7.09
CA LEU A 20 0.85 10.08 -7.14
C LEU A 20 0.92 11.16 -6.05
N ALA A 21 1.23 10.78 -4.83
CA ALA A 21 1.36 11.70 -3.71
C ALA A 21 2.43 12.77 -3.97
N ALA A 22 3.58 12.37 -4.52
CA ALA A 22 4.66 13.28 -4.90
C ALA A 22 4.21 14.26 -6.00
N ASN A 23 3.51 13.79 -7.04
CA ASN A 23 3.00 14.65 -8.11
C ASN A 23 1.97 15.67 -7.61
N CYS A 24 1.09 15.25 -6.67
CA CYS A 24 0.07 16.13 -6.11
C CYS A 24 0.57 17.03 -4.97
N GLY A 25 1.79 16.84 -4.49
CA GLY A 25 2.32 17.57 -3.32
C GLY A 25 1.56 17.30 -2.02
N ILE A 26 1.02 16.08 -1.85
CA ILE A 26 0.27 15.63 -0.67
C ILE A 26 0.97 14.42 -0.03
N PRO A 27 0.78 14.13 1.27
CA PRO A 27 1.45 13.01 1.93
C PRO A 27 0.97 11.65 1.42
N HIS A 28 1.92 10.73 1.25
CA HIS A 28 1.68 9.29 1.11
C HIS A 28 1.66 8.67 2.50
N ILE A 29 0.55 8.06 2.88
CA ILE A 29 0.33 7.42 4.18
C ILE A 29 0.22 5.91 3.94
N SER A 30 1.33 5.20 4.16
CA SER A 30 1.39 3.73 4.08
C SER A 30 1.34 3.14 5.49
N THR A 31 0.20 2.54 5.84
CA THR A 31 0.06 1.90 7.15
C THR A 31 1.03 0.74 7.35
N GLY A 32 1.33 0.02 6.28
CA GLY A 32 2.34 -1.04 6.31
C GLY A 32 3.73 -0.52 6.64
N ASP A 33 4.13 0.64 6.09
CA ASP A 33 5.45 1.22 6.37
C ASP A 33 5.50 1.83 7.77
N MET A 34 4.43 2.48 8.24
CA MET A 34 4.31 2.97 9.61
C MET A 34 4.48 1.84 10.64
N LEU A 35 3.82 0.71 10.44
CA LEU A 35 3.94 -0.45 11.32
C LEU A 35 5.35 -1.07 11.27
N ARG A 36 5.95 -1.19 10.09
CA ARG A 36 7.33 -1.68 9.95
C ARG A 36 8.36 -0.75 10.60
N GLU A 37 8.16 0.55 10.50
CA GLU A 37 8.98 1.52 11.21
C GLU A 37 8.84 1.38 12.73
N ALA A 38 7.61 1.25 13.22
CA ALA A 38 7.34 0.99 14.64
C ALA A 38 8.02 -0.31 15.13
N MET A 39 8.03 -1.36 14.28
CA MET A 39 8.73 -2.62 14.58
C MET A 39 10.26 -2.42 14.65
N ARG A 40 10.85 -1.71 13.70
CA ARG A 40 12.31 -1.42 13.69
C ARG A 40 12.73 -0.61 14.92
N ASN A 41 11.88 0.32 15.34
CA ASN A 41 12.11 1.17 16.50
C ASN A 41 11.77 0.49 17.83
N GLY A 42 11.28 -0.76 17.82
CA GLY A 42 10.96 -1.53 19.02
C GLY A 42 9.84 -0.93 19.89
N THR A 43 8.96 -0.11 19.27
CA THR A 43 7.85 0.52 20.03
C THR A 43 6.84 -0.54 20.50
N PRO A 44 6.06 -0.27 21.57
CA PRO A 44 4.99 -1.18 22.01
C PRO A 44 4.02 -1.56 20.90
N LEU A 45 3.67 -0.60 20.03
CA LEU A 45 2.86 -0.82 18.84
C LEU A 45 3.55 -1.77 17.85
N GLY A 46 4.83 -1.54 17.56
CA GLY A 46 5.62 -2.38 16.67
C GLY A 46 5.72 -3.82 17.15
N LEU A 47 5.94 -4.02 18.45
CA LEU A 47 5.99 -5.35 19.05
C LEU A 47 4.63 -6.09 18.96
N LYS A 48 3.51 -5.38 19.15
CA LYS A 48 2.17 -5.95 18.95
C LYS A 48 1.91 -6.30 17.48
N ALA A 49 2.28 -5.42 16.55
CA ALA A 49 2.04 -5.59 15.12
C ALA A 49 2.88 -6.72 14.50
N LYS A 50 4.07 -6.98 15.05
CA LYS A 50 5.05 -7.91 14.50
C LYS A 50 4.46 -9.29 14.18
N ARG A 51 3.78 -9.91 15.14
CA ARG A 51 3.18 -11.25 14.98
C ARG A 51 2.16 -11.34 13.85
N TYR A 52 1.39 -10.26 13.64
CA TYR A 52 0.40 -10.20 12.56
C TYR A 52 1.07 -10.05 11.20
N ILE A 53 2.05 -9.15 11.10
CA ILE A 53 2.76 -8.90 9.85
C ILE A 53 3.56 -10.14 9.41
N GLU A 54 4.29 -10.78 10.33
CA GLU A 54 5.09 -11.98 10.04
C GLU A 54 4.23 -13.19 9.65
N SER A 55 2.99 -13.29 10.15
CA SER A 55 2.03 -14.32 9.75
C SER A 55 1.21 -13.98 8.50
N GLY A 56 1.32 -12.76 7.99
CA GLY A 56 0.51 -12.26 6.86
C GLY A 56 -0.94 -11.93 7.23
N ALA A 57 -1.27 -11.84 8.53
CA ALA A 57 -2.57 -11.43 9.04
C ALA A 57 -2.69 -9.91 9.13
N LEU A 58 -3.92 -9.41 9.34
CA LEU A 58 -4.14 -7.99 9.63
C LEU A 58 -3.95 -7.70 11.12
N VAL A 59 -3.39 -6.52 11.40
CA VAL A 59 -3.41 -5.94 12.76
C VAL A 59 -4.87 -5.64 13.12
N PRO A 60 -5.30 -5.84 14.37
CA PRO A 60 -6.67 -5.56 14.81
C PRO A 60 -7.17 -4.18 14.38
N ASP A 61 -8.45 -4.11 13.98
CA ASP A 61 -9.04 -2.92 13.37
C ASP A 61 -8.99 -1.69 14.29
N ASP A 62 -9.27 -1.86 15.58
CA ASP A 62 -9.22 -0.80 16.59
C ASP A 62 -7.84 -0.14 16.65
N VAL A 63 -6.78 -0.94 16.63
CA VAL A 63 -5.40 -0.46 16.69
C VAL A 63 -5.03 0.33 15.45
N ILE A 64 -5.34 -0.19 14.26
CA ILE A 64 -4.96 0.48 13.01
C ILE A 64 -5.81 1.72 12.73
N ILE A 65 -7.09 1.73 13.13
CA ILE A 65 -7.98 2.89 13.01
C ILE A 65 -7.44 4.05 13.85
N GLU A 66 -7.00 3.79 15.08
CA GLU A 66 -6.44 4.83 15.96
C GLU A 66 -5.18 5.45 15.34
N ILE A 67 -4.25 4.62 14.86
CA ILE A 67 -3.04 5.09 14.19
C ILE A 67 -3.35 5.98 12.98
N VAL A 68 -4.29 5.57 12.15
CA VAL A 68 -4.67 6.34 10.96
C VAL A 68 -5.36 7.64 11.36
N LYS A 69 -6.25 7.61 12.36
CA LYS A 69 -6.92 8.80 12.88
C LYS A 69 -5.90 9.85 13.35
N ASP A 70 -4.92 9.45 14.14
CA ASP A 70 -3.86 10.34 14.62
C ASP A 70 -3.01 10.90 13.47
N ARG A 71 -2.69 10.07 12.47
CA ARG A 71 -1.92 10.49 11.30
C ARG A 71 -2.68 11.50 10.44
N LEU A 72 -3.98 11.31 10.24
CA LEU A 72 -4.83 12.19 9.45
C LEU A 72 -5.04 13.57 10.09
N GLN A 73 -4.84 13.70 11.41
CA GLN A 73 -4.92 14.98 12.11
C GLN A 73 -3.67 15.86 11.91
N GLN A 74 -2.60 15.33 11.35
CA GLN A 74 -1.37 16.09 11.14
C GLN A 74 -1.58 17.21 10.11
N PRO A 75 -0.88 18.37 10.28
CA PRO A 75 -1.08 19.54 9.44
C PRO A 75 -0.87 19.31 7.95
N ASP A 76 0.02 18.38 7.56
CA ASP A 76 0.34 18.05 6.18
C ASP A 76 -0.83 17.38 5.44
N CYS A 77 -1.77 16.75 6.18
CA CYS A 77 -2.95 16.10 5.62
C CYS A 77 -4.08 17.08 5.24
N LYS A 78 -3.99 18.36 5.64
CA LYS A 78 -5.07 19.35 5.39
C LYS A 78 -5.37 19.61 3.92
N LYS A 79 -4.37 19.46 3.03
CA LYS A 79 -4.53 19.64 1.58
C LYS A 79 -4.99 18.36 0.87
N GLY A 80 -5.07 17.25 1.59
CA GLY A 80 -5.38 15.92 1.09
C GLY A 80 -4.25 14.93 1.38
N PHE A 81 -4.45 13.69 0.98
CA PHE A 81 -3.50 12.59 1.21
C PHE A 81 -3.76 11.42 0.26
N VAL A 82 -2.78 10.53 0.18
CA VAL A 82 -2.92 9.21 -0.45
C VAL A 82 -2.74 8.14 0.62
N LEU A 83 -3.78 7.33 0.87
CA LEU A 83 -3.75 6.17 1.76
C LEU A 83 -3.38 4.90 1.00
N ASP A 84 -2.40 4.15 1.51
CA ASP A 84 -2.00 2.83 1.03
C ASP A 84 -1.99 1.82 2.18
N GLY A 85 -2.68 0.70 1.97
CA GLY A 85 -2.80 -0.36 2.96
C GLY A 85 -3.83 -0.11 4.06
N PHE A 86 -4.66 0.91 3.94
CA PHE A 86 -5.83 1.19 4.74
C PHE A 86 -6.88 1.91 3.87
N PRO A 87 -8.19 1.55 3.99
CA PRO A 87 -8.73 0.46 4.80
C PRO A 87 -8.45 -0.91 4.20
N ARG A 88 -8.51 -1.96 5.03
CA ARG A 88 -8.41 -3.37 4.61
C ARG A 88 -9.62 -4.20 5.01
N THR A 89 -10.53 -3.65 5.80
CA THR A 89 -11.80 -4.26 6.20
C THR A 89 -12.94 -3.25 6.04
N VAL A 90 -14.18 -3.73 5.94
CA VAL A 90 -15.35 -2.86 5.86
C VAL A 90 -15.47 -1.99 7.12
N MET A 91 -15.18 -2.55 8.31
CA MET A 91 -15.16 -1.80 9.56
C MET A 91 -14.17 -0.62 9.51
N GLN A 92 -12.97 -0.83 8.98
CA GLN A 92 -12.00 0.25 8.78
C GLN A 92 -12.50 1.30 7.79
N ALA A 93 -13.19 0.89 6.71
CA ALA A 93 -13.73 1.83 5.73
C ALA A 93 -14.86 2.69 6.33
N GLU A 94 -15.75 2.11 7.13
CA GLU A 94 -16.80 2.83 7.84
C GLU A 94 -16.22 3.83 8.85
N ALA A 95 -15.19 3.42 9.58
CA ALA A 95 -14.46 4.33 10.48
C ALA A 95 -13.80 5.48 9.71
N LEU A 96 -13.14 5.19 8.58
CA LEU A 96 -12.52 6.23 7.74
C LEU A 96 -13.54 7.23 7.22
N ASP A 97 -14.71 6.76 6.76
CA ASP A 97 -15.78 7.62 6.25
C ASP A 97 -16.38 8.54 7.31
N SER A 98 -16.33 8.13 8.58
CA SER A 98 -16.74 8.99 9.71
C SER A 98 -15.72 10.09 10.03
N LEU A 99 -14.46 9.91 9.64
CA LEU A 99 -13.38 10.85 9.91
C LEU A 99 -13.21 11.87 8.78
N VAL A 100 -13.26 11.41 7.52
CA VAL A 100 -12.98 12.26 6.36
C VAL A 100 -13.74 11.77 5.12
N LYS A 101 -14.06 12.69 4.23
CA LYS A 101 -14.62 12.35 2.91
C LYS A 101 -13.50 11.83 2.01
N ILE A 102 -13.70 10.65 1.43
CA ILE A 102 -12.82 10.08 0.39
C ILE A 102 -13.34 10.51 -0.99
N ASP A 103 -12.48 11.11 -1.78
CA ASP A 103 -12.83 11.63 -3.11
C ASP A 103 -12.74 10.55 -4.18
N LYS A 104 -11.69 9.73 -4.15
CA LYS A 104 -11.44 8.64 -5.12
C LYS A 104 -10.79 7.44 -4.46
N VAL A 105 -11.13 6.26 -4.98
CA VAL A 105 -10.54 4.98 -4.58
C VAL A 105 -9.99 4.31 -5.83
N ILE A 106 -8.68 4.13 -5.90
CA ILE A 106 -7.97 3.50 -7.02
C ILE A 106 -7.78 2.02 -6.69
N ASN A 107 -8.46 1.15 -7.40
CA ASN A 107 -8.29 -0.30 -7.27
C ASN A 107 -7.35 -0.82 -8.36
N ILE A 108 -6.14 -1.21 -7.96
CA ILE A 108 -5.13 -1.77 -8.87
C ILE A 108 -5.41 -3.26 -9.08
N GLN A 109 -5.75 -3.62 -10.31
CA GLN A 109 -6.06 -4.99 -10.72
C GLN A 109 -4.85 -5.64 -11.39
N VAL A 110 -4.47 -6.82 -10.92
CA VAL A 110 -3.38 -7.64 -11.46
C VAL A 110 -3.85 -9.09 -11.51
N PRO A 111 -3.59 -9.84 -12.59
CA PRO A 111 -3.81 -11.27 -12.63
C PRO A 111 -3.08 -12.00 -11.49
N PHE A 112 -3.75 -12.96 -10.86
CA PHE A 112 -3.22 -13.63 -9.65
C PHE A 112 -1.92 -14.39 -9.91
N ASP A 113 -1.77 -14.97 -11.09
CA ASP A 113 -0.56 -15.68 -11.53
C ASP A 113 0.70 -14.80 -11.53
N LYS A 114 0.52 -13.49 -11.78
CA LYS A 114 1.62 -12.52 -11.79
C LYS A 114 2.00 -11.99 -10.41
N LEU A 115 1.14 -12.16 -9.41
CA LEU A 115 1.38 -11.60 -8.09
C LEU A 115 2.51 -12.30 -7.35
N MET A 116 2.58 -13.65 -7.43
CA MET A 116 3.64 -14.43 -6.79
C MET A 116 5.01 -14.05 -7.36
N ASP A 117 5.12 -14.01 -8.68
CA ASP A 117 6.35 -13.60 -9.36
C ASP A 117 6.80 -12.19 -8.97
N ARG A 118 5.88 -11.23 -8.92
CA ARG A 118 6.20 -9.86 -8.50
C ARG A 118 6.71 -9.76 -7.07
N ILE A 119 6.16 -10.56 -6.15
CA ILE A 119 6.50 -10.45 -4.74
C ILE A 119 7.82 -11.16 -4.40
N THR A 120 8.08 -12.32 -5.01
CA THR A 120 9.30 -13.09 -4.78
C THR A 120 10.54 -12.40 -5.33
N HIS A 121 10.39 -11.56 -6.35
CA HIS A 121 11.47 -10.76 -6.92
C HIS A 121 11.52 -9.32 -6.37
N ARG A 122 10.68 -9.00 -5.37
CA ARG A 122 10.66 -7.66 -4.76
C ARG A 122 11.77 -7.50 -3.74
N TRP A 123 12.53 -6.41 -3.90
CA TRP A 123 13.55 -5.95 -2.96
C TRP A 123 13.23 -4.51 -2.55
N ILE A 124 13.52 -4.17 -1.30
CA ILE A 124 13.19 -2.87 -0.71
C ILE A 124 14.45 -2.25 -0.14
N CYS A 125 14.66 -0.97 -0.39
CA CYS A 125 15.73 -0.23 0.26
C CYS A 125 15.41 -0.01 1.74
N GLU A 126 16.32 -0.40 2.63
CA GLU A 126 16.19 -0.22 4.08
C GLU A 126 16.12 1.26 4.49
N LYS A 127 16.79 2.16 3.70
CA LYS A 127 16.95 3.58 4.02
C LYS A 127 15.81 4.44 3.48
N CYS A 128 15.43 4.29 2.21
CA CYS A 128 14.43 5.16 1.56
C CYS A 128 13.13 4.46 1.16
N GLY A 129 13.00 3.14 1.39
CA GLY A 129 11.79 2.39 1.07
C GLY A 129 11.55 2.13 -0.43
N ALA A 130 12.46 2.56 -1.32
CA ALA A 130 12.34 2.32 -2.75
C ALA A 130 12.25 0.83 -3.06
N SER A 131 11.32 0.46 -3.96
CA SER A 131 11.09 -0.92 -4.37
C SER A 131 11.79 -1.21 -5.69
N TYR A 132 12.43 -2.37 -5.76
CA TYR A 132 13.17 -2.88 -6.92
C TYR A 132 12.68 -4.28 -7.27
N ARG A 133 12.77 -4.63 -8.55
CA ARG A 133 12.64 -6.00 -9.02
C ARG A 133 14.04 -6.53 -9.31
N ILE A 134 14.45 -7.60 -8.64
CA ILE A 134 15.74 -8.27 -8.83
C ILE A 134 15.46 -9.74 -9.05
N GLU A 135 15.83 -10.23 -10.24
CA GLU A 135 15.62 -11.63 -10.64
C GLU A 135 16.77 -12.53 -10.18
N ASP A 136 18.00 -12.02 -10.18
CA ASP A 136 19.19 -12.74 -9.78
C ASP A 136 19.97 -11.93 -8.73
N PRO A 137 19.68 -12.15 -7.44
CA PRO A 137 20.35 -11.39 -6.37
C PRO A 137 21.82 -11.75 -6.20
N GLU A 138 22.26 -12.92 -6.69
CA GLU A 138 23.66 -13.32 -6.59
C GLU A 138 24.56 -12.56 -7.59
N LYS A 139 23.98 -12.12 -8.71
CA LYS A 139 24.66 -11.34 -9.75
C LYS A 139 24.39 -9.85 -9.68
N THR A 140 23.55 -9.40 -8.75
CA THR A 140 23.13 -8.01 -8.63
C THR A 140 23.69 -7.38 -7.38
N GLU A 141 24.29 -6.20 -7.50
CA GLU A 141 24.67 -5.43 -6.33
C GLU A 141 23.41 -4.94 -5.61
N LEU A 142 23.22 -5.40 -4.35
CA LEU A 142 22.01 -5.11 -3.56
C LEU A 142 22.10 -3.73 -2.91
N ILE A 143 22.32 -2.69 -3.73
CA ILE A 143 22.46 -1.30 -3.32
C ILE A 143 21.40 -0.46 -4.02
N CYS A 144 20.79 0.44 -3.28
CA CYS A 144 19.75 1.34 -3.78
C CYS A 144 20.39 2.45 -4.66
N GLU A 145 19.98 2.50 -5.92
CA GLU A 145 20.43 3.53 -6.89
C GLU A 145 20.03 4.97 -6.46
N LYS A 146 18.96 5.10 -5.67
CA LYS A 146 18.46 6.42 -5.23
C LYS A 146 19.21 7.01 -4.04
N CYS A 147 19.69 6.18 -3.11
CA CYS A 147 20.25 6.68 -1.84
C CYS A 147 21.44 5.90 -1.30
N GLY A 148 21.94 4.89 -2.01
CA GLY A 148 23.06 4.04 -1.58
C GLY A 148 22.74 3.12 -0.40
N GLY A 149 21.50 2.99 0.04
CA GLY A 149 21.12 2.08 1.12
C GLY A 149 21.07 0.63 0.65
N LYS A 150 21.19 -0.33 1.57
CA LYS A 150 21.11 -1.75 1.26
C LYS A 150 19.70 -2.14 0.84
N LEU A 151 19.60 -3.11 -0.07
CA LEU A 151 18.33 -3.73 -0.45
C LEU A 151 18.14 -5.04 0.33
N TYR A 152 16.91 -5.29 0.75
CA TYR A 152 16.52 -6.51 1.47
C TYR A 152 15.15 -7.00 1.02
N GLN A 153 14.87 -8.28 1.23
CA GLN A 153 13.52 -8.83 1.08
C GLN A 153 12.79 -8.80 2.42
N ARG A 154 11.50 -8.49 2.37
CA ARG A 154 10.65 -8.50 3.56
C ARG A 154 10.33 -9.93 3.97
N GLU A 155 10.24 -10.20 5.26
CA GLU A 155 9.81 -11.50 5.80
C GLU A 155 8.38 -11.86 5.34
N ASP A 156 7.50 -10.87 5.20
CA ASP A 156 6.13 -11.06 4.73
C ASP A 156 6.00 -11.23 3.20
N ASP A 157 7.12 -11.24 2.47
CA ASP A 157 7.17 -11.54 1.03
C ASP A 157 7.60 -12.99 0.72
N LYS A 158 7.89 -13.79 1.74
CA LYS A 158 8.14 -15.21 1.58
C LYS A 158 6.90 -15.92 1.04
N PRO A 159 7.03 -16.94 0.16
CA PRO A 159 5.91 -17.57 -0.54
C PRO A 159 4.78 -18.04 0.39
N GLU A 160 5.12 -18.64 1.55
CA GLU A 160 4.15 -19.15 2.51
C GLU A 160 3.34 -18.02 3.15
N THR A 161 4.02 -16.97 3.62
CA THR A 161 3.39 -15.78 4.21
C THR A 161 2.57 -15.04 3.17
N PHE A 162 3.10 -14.93 1.95
CA PHE A 162 2.39 -14.28 0.85
C PHE A 162 1.10 -15.00 0.48
N SER A 163 1.10 -16.33 0.43
CA SER A 163 -0.12 -17.12 0.19
C SER A 163 -1.19 -16.83 1.25
N ASN A 164 -0.81 -16.70 2.52
CA ASN A 164 -1.73 -16.32 3.58
C ASN A 164 -2.26 -14.88 3.39
N ARG A 165 -1.40 -13.95 3.00
CA ARG A 165 -1.80 -12.55 2.69
C ARG A 165 -2.82 -12.47 1.57
N LEU A 166 -2.73 -13.33 0.54
CA LEU A 166 -3.73 -13.40 -0.53
C LEU A 166 -5.07 -13.89 -0.01
N LYS A 167 -5.10 -14.95 0.80
CA LYS A 167 -6.33 -15.45 1.43
C LYS A 167 -6.99 -14.39 2.32
N VAL A 168 -6.19 -13.69 3.12
CA VAL A 168 -6.68 -12.59 3.98
C VAL A 168 -7.22 -11.44 3.13
N TYR A 169 -6.55 -11.09 2.03
CA TYR A 169 -7.02 -10.08 1.09
C TYR A 169 -8.38 -10.46 0.49
N GLU A 170 -8.52 -11.68 -0.03
CA GLU A 170 -9.78 -12.16 -0.61
C GLU A 170 -10.94 -12.13 0.40
N ALA A 171 -10.68 -12.61 1.62
CA ALA A 171 -11.71 -12.70 2.65
C ALA A 171 -12.11 -11.34 3.24
N GLN A 172 -11.17 -10.43 3.45
CA GLN A 172 -11.39 -9.23 4.27
C GLN A 172 -11.31 -7.92 3.48
N THR A 173 -10.45 -7.84 2.47
CA THR A 173 -10.18 -6.58 1.75
C THR A 173 -10.93 -6.48 0.42
N GLN A 174 -11.07 -7.57 -0.30
CA GLN A 174 -11.78 -7.60 -1.57
C GLN A 174 -13.25 -7.10 -1.47
N PRO A 175 -14.00 -7.32 -0.38
CA PRO A 175 -15.33 -6.75 -0.20
C PRO A 175 -15.39 -5.22 -0.27
N LEU A 176 -14.27 -4.53 -0.02
CA LEU A 176 -14.17 -3.07 -0.17
C LEU A 176 -14.42 -2.58 -1.61
N ILE A 177 -14.15 -3.42 -2.60
CA ILE A 177 -14.40 -3.09 -4.01
C ILE A 177 -15.89 -2.78 -4.20
N GLU A 178 -16.77 -3.66 -3.74
CA GLU A 178 -18.23 -3.43 -3.82
C GLU A 178 -18.70 -2.31 -2.88
N TYR A 179 -18.07 -2.16 -1.72
CA TYR A 179 -18.34 -1.07 -0.79
C TYR A 179 -18.13 0.31 -1.43
N TYR A 180 -16.98 0.55 -2.06
CA TYR A 180 -16.67 1.82 -2.70
C TYR A 180 -17.31 1.99 -4.09
N LYS A 181 -17.60 0.89 -4.79
CA LYS A 181 -18.38 0.91 -6.03
C LYS A 181 -19.80 1.46 -5.79
N LYS A 182 -20.49 1.00 -4.73
CA LYS A 182 -21.80 1.52 -4.33
C LYS A 182 -21.80 3.00 -4.00
N ARG A 183 -20.66 3.55 -3.57
CA ARG A 183 -20.47 4.97 -3.27
C ARG A 183 -20.09 5.82 -4.49
N GLY A 184 -19.85 5.21 -5.64
CA GLY A 184 -19.53 5.91 -6.88
C GLY A 184 -18.14 6.54 -6.92
N VAL A 185 -17.23 6.14 -6.01
CA VAL A 185 -15.86 6.70 -5.92
C VAL A 185 -14.78 5.75 -6.40
N LEU A 186 -15.13 4.49 -6.77
CA LEU A 186 -14.19 3.47 -7.20
C LEU A 186 -13.76 3.65 -8.65
N ILE A 187 -12.45 3.56 -8.89
CA ILE A 187 -11.83 3.51 -10.21
C ILE A 187 -10.98 2.25 -10.29
N ASN A 188 -11.25 1.39 -11.28
CA ASN A 188 -10.44 0.19 -11.52
C ASN A 188 -9.36 0.50 -12.55
N ILE A 189 -8.11 0.17 -12.23
CA ILE A 189 -6.95 0.35 -13.09
C ILE A 189 -6.24 -0.99 -13.27
N SER A 190 -6.06 -1.42 -14.52
CA SER A 190 -5.26 -2.61 -14.83
C SER A 190 -3.76 -2.28 -14.66
N SER A 191 -3.05 -3.15 -13.96
CA SER A 191 -1.58 -3.11 -13.83
C SER A 191 -0.93 -4.31 -14.51
N ASP A 192 -1.58 -4.83 -15.55
CA ASP A 192 -1.02 -5.85 -16.43
C ASP A 192 -0.24 -5.22 -17.61
N GLN A 193 0.57 -4.23 -17.27
CA GLN A 193 1.37 -3.44 -18.21
C GLN A 193 2.55 -2.79 -17.46
N PRO A 194 3.51 -2.14 -18.16
CA PRO A 194 4.60 -1.42 -17.51
C PRO A 194 4.12 -0.38 -16.50
N ILE A 195 4.96 -0.09 -15.50
CA ILE A 195 4.65 0.88 -14.41
C ILE A 195 4.22 2.24 -14.98
N GLU A 196 4.89 2.71 -16.05
CA GLU A 196 4.60 4.00 -16.66
C GLU A 196 3.19 4.06 -17.26
N GLY A 197 2.77 3.00 -17.96
CA GLY A 197 1.43 2.89 -18.53
C GLY A 197 0.35 2.88 -17.46
N THR A 198 0.53 2.04 -16.43
CA THR A 198 -0.40 2.00 -15.28
C THR A 198 -0.51 3.37 -14.60
N PHE A 199 0.61 4.07 -14.43
CA PHE A 199 0.59 5.40 -13.82
C PHE A 199 -0.11 6.45 -14.70
N ALA A 200 0.11 6.41 -16.02
CA ALA A 200 -0.58 7.28 -16.96
C ALA A 200 -2.11 7.07 -16.92
N ASP A 201 -2.57 5.80 -16.82
CA ASP A 201 -3.99 5.48 -16.68
C ASP A 201 -4.58 6.01 -15.35
N ILE A 202 -3.83 5.95 -14.26
CA ILE A 202 -4.22 6.54 -12.97
C ILE A 202 -4.41 8.05 -13.13
N CYS A 203 -3.43 8.76 -13.69
CA CYS A 203 -3.51 10.21 -13.89
C CYS A 203 -4.69 10.59 -14.79
N LYS A 204 -4.87 9.87 -15.90
CA LYS A 204 -5.99 10.09 -16.83
C LYS A 204 -7.35 9.91 -16.13
N ALA A 205 -7.49 8.88 -15.29
CA ALA A 205 -8.73 8.59 -14.58
C ALA A 205 -9.07 9.60 -13.47
N LEU A 206 -8.05 10.26 -12.91
CA LEU A 206 -8.22 11.32 -11.90
C LEU A 206 -8.48 12.70 -12.52
N GLY A 207 -8.20 12.87 -13.81
CA GLY A 207 -8.41 14.14 -14.53
C GLY A 207 -7.30 15.17 -14.33
N SER A 208 -7.60 16.42 -14.71
CA SER A 208 -6.63 17.54 -14.66
C SER A 208 -6.18 17.95 -13.25
N ASP A 209 -6.82 17.43 -12.22
CA ASP A 209 -6.51 17.76 -10.82
C ASP A 209 -5.19 17.15 -10.32
N VAL A 210 -4.48 16.40 -11.19
CA VAL A 210 -3.30 15.59 -10.83
C VAL A 210 -2.08 15.87 -11.73
N LEU A 211 -2.23 16.75 -12.73
CA LEU A 211 -1.18 17.12 -13.68
C LEU A 211 -0.48 18.42 -13.29
#